data_eb08abcecf7a440aadb3873a6f7c5b26
#
_entry.id   eb08abcecf7a440aadb3873a6f7c5b26
#
_cell.length_a   1.000
_cell.length_b   1.000
_cell.length_c   1.000
_cell.angle_alpha   90.00
_cell.angle_beta   90.00
_cell.angle_gamma   90.00
#
_symmetry.space_group_name_H-M   'P 1'
#
loop_
_entity.id
_entity.type
_entity.pdbx_description
1 polymer ?
#
loop_
_entity_poly.entity_id
_entity_poly.type
_entity_poly.pdbx_seq_one_letter_code
_entity_poly.pdbx_strand_id
1 'polypeptide(L)'
;MNIGITGIHHVAIITANYTVSKSFYVDILGADIIAETWRGDRDSYKLDLMLPGGVQIELFSFPSPPPRVNRPEACGLRHLAFRCEDVAATRDYLESKGVPCEEIRVDELTQRLFTFFNDPDGTPLELYESH
;
A
#
# COMPACT_ATOMS: atom_id res chain seq x y z
N MET A 1 -8.07 -27.97 3.08
CA MET A 1 -7.86 -28.55 1.74
C MET A 1 -6.96 -27.63 0.94
N ASN A 2 -5.95 -28.18 0.31
CA ASN A 2 -5.08 -27.42 -0.58
C ASN A 2 -5.59 -27.54 -2.01
N ILE A 3 -5.95 -26.41 -2.63
CA ILE A 3 -6.46 -26.34 -4.00
C ILE A 3 -5.38 -25.89 -5.00
N GLY A 4 -4.10 -25.88 -4.57
CA GLY A 4 -2.98 -25.49 -5.42
C GLY A 4 -2.55 -24.03 -5.25
N ILE A 5 -3.22 -23.24 -4.42
CA ILE A 5 -2.77 -21.89 -4.08
C ILE A 5 -1.62 -22.01 -3.09
N THR A 6 -0.47 -21.36 -3.39
CA THR A 6 0.73 -21.47 -2.56
C THR A 6 1.06 -20.17 -1.81
N GLY A 7 0.32 -19.09 -2.07
CA GLY A 7 0.53 -17.80 -1.41
C GLY A 7 -0.02 -16.65 -2.24
N ILE A 8 0.27 -15.43 -1.78
CA ILE A 8 -0.08 -14.21 -2.51
C ILE A 8 1.12 -13.83 -3.38
N HIS A 9 0.90 -13.67 -4.69
CA HIS A 9 1.94 -13.23 -5.61
C HIS A 9 2.07 -11.71 -5.62
N HIS A 10 0.94 -11.01 -5.77
CA HIS A 10 0.94 -9.55 -5.80
C HIS A 10 -0.42 -8.98 -5.40
N VAL A 11 -0.41 -7.71 -5.07
CA VAL A 11 -1.60 -6.87 -4.87
C VAL A 11 -1.54 -5.76 -5.91
N ALA A 12 -2.63 -5.57 -6.66
CA ALA A 12 -2.70 -4.52 -7.68
C ALA A 12 -3.43 -3.30 -7.13
N ILE A 13 -2.86 -2.11 -7.35
CA ILE A 13 -3.38 -0.83 -6.88
C ILE A 13 -3.48 0.11 -8.08
N ILE A 14 -4.62 0.80 -8.19
CA ILE A 14 -4.84 1.79 -9.25
C ILE A 14 -4.59 3.18 -8.69
N THR A 15 -3.87 4.02 -9.43
CA THR A 15 -3.60 5.39 -9.08
C THR A 15 -4.15 6.36 -10.12
N ALA A 16 -4.62 7.53 -9.65
CA ALA A 16 -5.02 8.62 -10.53
C ALA A 16 -3.83 9.48 -10.96
N ASN A 17 -2.72 9.48 -10.19
CA ASN A 17 -1.52 10.24 -10.52
C ASN A 17 -0.29 9.35 -10.39
N TYR A 18 0.17 8.84 -11.52
CA TYR A 18 1.25 7.87 -11.57
C TYR A 18 2.55 8.37 -10.95
N THR A 19 2.98 9.57 -11.31
CA THR A 19 4.24 10.14 -10.83
C THR A 19 4.25 10.30 -9.31
N VAL A 20 3.16 10.81 -8.75
CA VAL A 20 3.01 11.01 -7.30
C VAL A 20 3.00 9.68 -6.56
N SER A 21 2.25 8.70 -7.06
CA SER A 21 2.15 7.38 -6.41
C SER A 21 3.43 6.58 -6.55
N LYS A 22 4.11 6.67 -7.69
CA LYS A 22 5.43 6.03 -7.85
C LYS A 22 6.41 6.58 -6.82
N SER A 23 6.47 7.90 -6.65
CA SER A 23 7.34 8.52 -5.66
C SER A 23 6.98 8.09 -4.24
N PHE A 24 5.69 7.99 -3.94
CA PHE A 24 5.24 7.54 -2.63
C PHE A 24 5.71 6.12 -2.30
N TYR A 25 5.47 5.17 -3.19
CA TYR A 25 5.83 3.78 -2.92
C TYR A 25 7.33 3.54 -2.99
N VAL A 26 8.05 4.18 -3.90
CA VAL A 26 9.50 3.99 -4.09
C VAL A 26 10.30 4.83 -3.10
N ASP A 27 10.06 6.15 -3.07
CA ASP A 27 10.93 7.06 -2.30
C ASP A 27 10.54 7.14 -0.83
N ILE A 28 9.26 7.01 -0.49
CA ILE A 28 8.79 7.09 0.89
C ILE A 28 8.72 5.71 1.53
N LEU A 29 8.05 4.74 0.90
CA LEU A 29 7.93 3.40 1.46
C LEU A 29 9.12 2.50 1.19
N GLY A 30 10.03 2.87 0.29
CA GLY A 30 11.25 2.11 0.04
C GLY A 30 11.07 0.85 -0.80
N ALA A 31 10.02 0.79 -1.62
CA ALA A 31 9.84 -0.34 -2.53
C ALA A 31 10.89 -0.34 -3.64
N ASP A 32 11.35 -1.52 -4.02
CA ASP A 32 12.29 -1.68 -5.13
C ASP A 32 11.52 -1.86 -6.44
N ILE A 33 11.98 -1.18 -7.51
CA ILE A 33 11.38 -1.32 -8.84
C ILE A 33 11.88 -2.62 -9.47
N ILE A 34 10.95 -3.52 -9.81
CA ILE A 34 11.25 -4.73 -10.57
C ILE A 34 11.19 -4.44 -12.07
N ALA A 35 10.11 -3.79 -12.51
CA ALA A 35 9.89 -3.45 -13.90
C ALA A 35 8.92 -2.29 -14.01
N GLU A 36 9.08 -1.48 -15.06
CA GLU A 36 8.16 -0.40 -15.38
C GLU A 36 7.78 -0.50 -16.85
N THR A 37 6.49 -0.62 -17.12
CA THR A 37 5.98 -0.86 -18.47
C THR A 37 4.92 0.16 -18.84
N TRP A 38 5.09 0.80 -19.99
CA TRP A 38 4.03 1.60 -20.59
C TRP A 38 3.19 0.70 -21.50
N ARG A 39 1.88 0.65 -21.26
CA ARG A 39 0.94 -0.13 -22.06
C ARG A 39 0.10 0.81 -22.90
N GLY A 40 0.62 1.14 -24.09
CA GLY A 40 0.05 2.18 -24.97
C GLY A 40 -1.37 1.91 -25.44
N ASP A 41 -1.74 0.65 -25.64
CA ASP A 41 -3.09 0.25 -26.04
C ASP A 41 -4.14 0.51 -24.96
N ARG A 42 -3.72 0.63 -23.69
CA ARG A 42 -4.58 0.92 -22.54
C ARG A 42 -4.34 2.28 -21.95
N ASP A 43 -3.40 3.05 -22.49
CA ASP A 43 -2.98 4.35 -21.92
C ASP A 43 -2.70 4.22 -20.42
N SER A 44 -1.86 3.25 -20.07
CA SER A 44 -1.66 2.83 -18.70
C SER A 44 -0.22 2.43 -18.44
N TYR A 45 0.37 2.92 -17.35
CA TYR A 45 1.59 2.36 -16.79
C TYR A 45 1.29 1.16 -15.91
N LYS A 46 2.21 0.21 -15.91
CA LYS A 46 2.25 -0.89 -14.95
C LYS A 46 3.62 -0.88 -14.28
N LEU A 47 3.66 -0.60 -13.00
CA LEU A 47 4.89 -0.56 -12.21
C LEU A 47 4.91 -1.73 -11.25
N ASP A 48 5.83 -2.65 -11.46
CA ASP A 48 6.03 -3.81 -10.59
C ASP A 48 7.03 -3.44 -9.50
N LEU A 49 6.60 -3.52 -8.26
CA LEU A 49 7.37 -3.14 -7.09
C LEU A 49 7.52 -4.33 -6.15
N MET A 50 8.68 -4.42 -5.49
CA MET A 50 8.92 -5.40 -4.44
C MET A 50 9.03 -4.70 -3.10
N LEU A 51 8.24 -5.17 -2.14
CA LEU A 51 8.32 -4.74 -0.75
C LEU A 51 9.17 -5.74 0.06
N PRO A 52 9.72 -5.33 1.20
CA PRO A 52 10.33 -6.27 2.13
C PRO A 52 9.39 -7.43 2.45
N GLY A 53 9.94 -8.64 2.58
CA GLY A 53 9.14 -9.83 2.83
C GLY A 53 8.71 -10.58 1.58
N GLY A 54 9.03 -10.06 0.37
CA GLY A 54 8.83 -10.76 -0.89
C GLY A 54 7.44 -10.62 -1.51
N VAL A 55 6.62 -9.70 -1.03
CA VAL A 55 5.30 -9.41 -1.63
C VAL A 55 5.45 -8.30 -2.65
N GLN A 56 4.84 -8.50 -3.82
CA GLN A 56 4.84 -7.51 -4.89
C GLN A 56 3.59 -6.63 -4.85
N ILE A 57 3.78 -5.37 -5.22
CA ILE A 57 2.69 -4.46 -5.57
C ILE A 57 2.81 -4.18 -7.06
N GLU A 58 1.69 -4.26 -7.77
CA GLU A 58 1.58 -3.79 -9.15
C GLU A 58 0.78 -2.49 -9.13
N LEU A 59 1.45 -1.38 -9.39
CA LEU A 59 0.83 -0.06 -9.43
C LEU A 59 0.44 0.25 -10.87
N PHE A 60 -0.87 0.49 -11.07
CA PHE A 60 -1.42 0.79 -12.40
C PHE A 60 -1.94 2.22 -12.46
N SER A 61 -1.64 2.92 -13.55
CA SER A 61 -2.36 4.13 -13.90
C SER A 61 -3.38 3.84 -14.99
N PHE A 62 -4.48 4.58 -14.98
CA PHE A 62 -5.50 4.58 -16.04
C PHE A 62 -5.96 6.01 -16.27
N PRO A 63 -6.49 6.33 -17.49
CA PRO A 63 -7.08 7.63 -17.72
C PRO A 63 -8.29 7.85 -16.81
N SER A 64 -8.25 8.89 -15.99
CA SER A 64 -9.38 9.35 -15.15
C SER A 64 -10.09 8.23 -14.38
N PRO A 65 -9.40 7.43 -13.57
CA PRO A 65 -10.10 6.40 -12.79
C PRO A 65 -11.00 7.08 -11.74
N PRO A 66 -12.16 6.47 -11.45
CA PRO A 66 -13.01 6.98 -10.37
C PRO A 66 -12.26 6.94 -9.04
N PRO A 67 -12.49 7.89 -8.13
CA PRO A 67 -11.86 7.86 -6.82
C PRO A 67 -12.31 6.66 -6.00
N ARG A 68 -11.43 6.20 -5.09
CA ARG A 68 -11.76 5.14 -4.16
C ARG A 68 -12.85 5.61 -3.19
N VAL A 69 -13.80 4.74 -2.90
CA VAL A 69 -14.85 4.98 -1.90
C VAL A 69 -14.46 4.30 -0.59
N ASN A 70 -14.01 5.10 0.41
CA ASN A 70 -13.70 4.59 1.74
C ASN A 70 -14.89 4.66 2.69
N ARG A 71 -15.79 5.59 2.45
CA ARG A 71 -16.96 5.87 3.30
C ARG A 71 -18.19 6.13 2.45
N PRO A 72 -19.33 5.42 2.71
CA PRO A 72 -19.39 4.26 3.60
C PRO A 72 -18.50 3.14 3.08
N GLU A 73 -18.12 2.20 3.96
CA GLU A 73 -17.28 1.08 3.58
C GLU A 73 -17.98 0.24 2.50
N ALA A 74 -17.27 0.04 1.39
CA ALA A 74 -17.77 -0.70 0.25
C ALA A 74 -17.12 -2.09 0.19
N CYS A 75 -17.80 -3.02 -0.49
CA CYS A 75 -17.25 -4.36 -0.70
C CYS A 75 -15.91 -4.31 -1.45
N GLY A 76 -15.02 -5.23 -1.13
CA GLY A 76 -13.70 -5.35 -1.74
C GLY A 76 -12.60 -5.22 -0.69
N LEU A 77 -11.37 -5.05 -1.16
CA LEU A 77 -10.22 -4.89 -0.27
C LEU A 77 -10.37 -3.58 0.52
N ARG A 78 -10.29 -3.68 1.85
CA ARG A 78 -10.46 -2.53 2.73
C ARG A 78 -9.16 -1.75 2.88
N HIS A 79 -8.06 -2.46 3.14
CA HIS A 79 -6.74 -1.86 3.33
C HIS A 79 -5.66 -2.90 3.12
N LEU A 80 -4.42 -2.44 3.08
CA LEU A 80 -3.22 -3.27 3.02
C LEU A 80 -2.39 -3.02 4.27
N ALA A 81 -2.06 -4.09 5.00
CA ALA A 81 -1.30 -4.01 6.24
C ALA A 81 0.14 -4.48 6.02
N PHE A 82 1.10 -3.70 6.53
CA PHE A 82 2.52 -4.02 6.52
C PHE A 82 2.97 -4.44 7.92
N ARG A 83 3.78 -5.46 8.02
CA ARG A 83 4.45 -5.79 9.27
C ARG A 83 5.51 -4.73 9.57
N CYS A 84 5.59 -4.32 10.82
CA CYS A 84 6.46 -3.23 11.24
C CYS A 84 7.06 -3.57 12.61
N GLU A 85 8.39 -3.47 12.75
CA GLU A 85 9.04 -3.78 14.01
C GLU A 85 8.79 -2.69 15.06
N ASP A 86 8.87 -1.43 14.66
CA ASP A 86 8.68 -0.28 15.55
C ASP A 86 7.67 0.68 14.92
N VAL A 87 6.41 0.53 15.30
CA VAL A 87 5.32 1.31 14.73
C VAL A 87 5.51 2.82 15.02
N ALA A 88 5.97 3.17 16.23
CA ALA A 88 6.17 4.57 16.59
C ALA A 88 7.28 5.22 15.74
N ALA A 89 8.39 4.54 15.56
CA ALA A 89 9.51 5.07 14.77
C ALA A 89 9.13 5.21 13.29
N THR A 90 8.44 4.22 12.73
CA THR A 90 7.99 4.28 11.34
C THR A 90 6.93 5.35 11.13
N ARG A 91 6.03 5.52 12.09
CA ARG A 91 5.05 6.61 12.07
C ARG A 91 5.73 7.97 12.04
N ASP A 92 6.74 8.18 12.90
CA ASP A 92 7.51 9.42 12.94
C ASP A 92 8.22 9.69 11.61
N TYR A 93 8.77 8.65 11.00
CA TYR A 93 9.39 8.75 9.67
C TYR A 93 8.36 9.21 8.63
N LEU A 94 7.19 8.58 8.57
CA LEU A 94 6.15 8.94 7.61
C LEU A 94 5.68 10.39 7.81
N GLU A 95 5.45 10.79 9.05
CA GLU A 95 5.09 12.18 9.37
C GLU A 95 6.19 13.16 8.90
N SER A 96 7.46 12.80 9.06
CA SER A 96 8.59 13.62 8.60
C SER A 96 8.62 13.78 7.07
N LYS A 97 8.00 12.86 6.35
CA LYS A 97 7.88 12.92 4.89
C LYS A 97 6.57 13.54 4.42
N GLY A 98 5.79 14.11 5.35
CA GLY A 98 4.54 14.76 5.02
C GLY A 98 3.36 13.80 4.85
N VAL A 99 3.47 12.57 5.35
CA VAL A 99 2.40 11.58 5.30
C VAL A 99 1.69 11.54 6.65
N PRO A 100 0.46 12.09 6.77
CA PRO A 100 -0.27 12.06 8.04
C PRO A 100 -0.62 10.64 8.45
N CYS A 101 -0.43 10.34 9.73
CA CYS A 101 -0.78 9.06 10.31
C CYS A 101 -1.78 9.25 11.44
N GLU A 102 -2.67 8.27 11.63
CA GLU A 102 -3.56 8.24 12.78
C GLU A 102 -2.77 8.02 14.08
N GLU A 103 -3.43 8.18 15.21
CA GLU A 103 -2.84 7.83 16.49
C GLU A 103 -2.59 6.32 16.56
N ILE A 104 -1.50 5.96 17.26
CA ILE A 104 -1.20 4.56 17.50
C ILE A 104 -2.23 3.96 18.44
N ARG A 105 -2.77 2.80 18.08
CA ARG A 105 -3.74 2.07 18.88
C ARG A 105 -3.22 0.66 19.17
N VAL A 106 -3.87 0.01 20.11
CA VAL A 106 -3.58 -1.38 20.46
C VAL A 106 -4.71 -2.25 19.96
N ASP A 107 -4.36 -3.31 19.22
CA ASP A 107 -5.31 -4.34 18.88
C ASP A 107 -5.59 -5.16 20.14
N GLU A 108 -6.82 -5.08 20.64
CA GLU A 108 -7.20 -5.72 21.90
C GLU A 108 -7.09 -7.24 21.86
N LEU A 109 -7.22 -7.83 20.67
CA LEU A 109 -7.15 -9.28 20.50
C LEU A 109 -5.73 -9.82 20.52
N THR A 110 -4.76 -9.03 20.02
CA THR A 110 -3.36 -9.47 19.88
C THR A 110 -2.40 -8.71 20.80
N GLN A 111 -2.83 -7.60 21.38
CA GLN A 111 -2.01 -6.67 22.16
C GLN A 111 -0.89 -6.03 21.32
N ARG A 112 -1.03 -6.02 20.00
CA ARG A 112 -0.08 -5.44 19.06
C ARG A 112 -0.45 -4.00 18.75
N LEU A 113 0.57 -3.16 18.55
CA LEU A 113 0.38 -1.78 18.12
C LEU A 113 0.09 -1.71 16.64
N PHE A 114 -0.73 -0.74 16.24
CA PHE A 114 -1.00 -0.48 14.84
C PHE A 114 -1.37 0.99 14.63
N THR A 115 -1.21 1.46 13.40
CA THR A 115 -1.70 2.76 12.96
C THR A 115 -2.01 2.72 11.48
N PHE A 116 -2.81 3.69 11.02
CA PHE A 116 -3.20 3.81 9.61
C PHE A 116 -2.69 5.12 9.02
N PHE A 117 -2.41 5.06 7.73
CA PHE A 117 -2.13 6.21 6.87
C PHE A 117 -2.70 5.90 5.49
N ASN A 118 -2.66 6.86 4.57
CA ASN A 118 -3.20 6.65 3.23
C ASN A 118 -2.11 6.82 2.18
N ASP A 119 -2.26 6.12 1.06
CA ASP A 119 -1.49 6.43 -0.12
C ASP A 119 -2.06 7.70 -0.80
N PRO A 120 -1.44 8.21 -1.89
CA PRO A 120 -1.92 9.44 -2.53
C PRO A 120 -3.35 9.40 -3.06
N ASP A 121 -3.90 8.21 -3.31
CA ASP A 121 -5.28 8.05 -3.80
C ASP A 121 -6.27 7.75 -2.68
N GLY A 122 -5.82 7.80 -1.43
CA GLY A 122 -6.68 7.51 -0.29
C GLY A 122 -6.84 6.04 0.03
N THR A 123 -6.04 5.15 -0.56
CA THR A 123 -6.03 3.74 -0.18
C THR A 123 -5.49 3.61 1.24
N PRO A 124 -6.27 3.07 2.19
CA PRO A 124 -5.78 2.91 3.56
C PRO A 124 -4.65 1.88 3.63
N LEU A 125 -3.59 2.25 4.30
CA LEU A 125 -2.43 1.39 4.58
C LEU A 125 -2.25 1.32 6.09
N GLU A 126 -1.81 0.17 6.57
CA GLU A 126 -1.67 -0.07 8.00
C GLU A 126 -0.25 -0.50 8.34
N LEU A 127 0.30 0.03 9.44
CA LEU A 127 1.48 -0.53 10.08
C LEU A 127 0.98 -1.40 11.23
N TYR A 128 1.35 -2.66 11.21
CA TYR A 128 0.96 -3.63 12.23
C TYR A 128 2.21 -4.20 12.89
N GLU A 129 2.29 -4.08 14.20
CA GLU A 129 3.45 -4.51 14.98
C GLU A 129 3.72 -6.00 14.79
N SER A 130 4.96 -6.33 14.41
CA SER A 130 5.41 -7.70 14.22
C SER A 130 6.22 -8.16 15.42
N HIS A 131 6.08 -9.40 15.76
CA HIS A 131 6.96 -10.06 16.72
C HIS A 131 7.11 -11.47 16.42
#